data_252700e37766f3a9466f5e292987f705
#
_entry.id   252700e37766f3a9466f5e292987f705
#
_cell.length_a   1.000
_cell.length_b   1.000
_cell.length_c   1.000
_cell.angle_alpha   90.00
_cell.angle_beta   90.00
_cell.angle_gamma   90.00
#
_symmetry.space_group_name_H-M   'P 1'
#
loop_
_entity.id
_entity.type
_entity.pdbx_description
1 polymer ?
#
loop_
_entity_poly.entity_id
_entity_poly.type
_entity_poly.pdbx_seq_one_letter_code
_entity_poly.pdbx_strand_id
1 'polypeptide(L)'
;MDGRKAIDGLGVLYKVYDIGDDQYDYRYFTGPKQEKATKGKYYQGVPVDKLDDGSQKVSPIPNFYDMAGDFGNIRHEGGVPFNSGKKPVKLIKQFLNYFERRDITVLDFFAGSGSTAHAVLELNSEDNGTRKFILCTNNENSICEEKTYPRIKNVIQGFGNTKGIPANLKYYKTAFVSRDEEYLSDALLEHMTEMIQLEHGVKIDGSNYIMVMSDEEADELQANWANYPNVKALYVSKNVLFTTEQCDLFANTDIYIIPDYYFNFELKEVGESW
;
A
#
# COMPACT_ATOMS: atom_id res chain seq x y z
N MET A 1 39.20 -35.47 25.71
CA MET A 1 39.57 -34.02 25.73
C MET A 1 38.30 -33.22 25.66
N ASP A 2 38.07 -32.32 26.58
CA ASP A 2 36.89 -31.47 26.51
C ASP A 2 37.06 -30.50 25.32
N GLY A 3 36.38 -30.78 24.21
CA GLY A 3 36.50 -30.02 22.98
C GLY A 3 36.18 -28.53 23.11
N ARG A 4 35.62 -28.12 24.25
CA ARG A 4 35.38 -26.70 24.58
C ARG A 4 36.66 -25.91 24.85
N LYS A 5 37.75 -26.57 25.29
CA LYS A 5 39.04 -25.93 25.54
C LYS A 5 39.85 -25.64 24.29
N ALA A 6 39.50 -26.25 23.17
CA ALA A 6 40.20 -26.04 21.91
C ALA A 6 39.66 -24.87 21.05
N ILE A 7 38.53 -24.25 21.50
CA ILE A 7 37.84 -23.16 20.77
C ILE A 7 38.05 -21.85 21.51
N ASP A 8 39.29 -21.42 21.65
CA ASP A 8 39.71 -20.24 22.41
C ASP A 8 40.20 -19.06 21.57
N GLY A 9 40.47 -19.31 20.30
CA GLY A 9 40.96 -18.27 19.39
C GLY A 9 39.93 -17.16 19.16
N LEU A 10 40.31 -15.92 19.45
CA LEU A 10 39.44 -14.75 19.29
C LEU A 10 38.97 -14.58 17.84
N GLY A 11 37.65 -14.69 17.63
CA GLY A 11 37.03 -14.51 16.30
C GLY A 11 37.39 -15.59 15.26
N VAL A 12 38.09 -16.65 15.63
CA VAL A 12 38.48 -17.73 14.74
C VAL A 12 37.28 -18.66 14.49
N LEU A 13 37.09 -19.08 13.25
CA LEU A 13 36.08 -20.05 12.86
C LEU A 13 36.68 -21.45 12.90
N TYR A 14 36.11 -22.32 13.69
CA TYR A 14 36.52 -23.73 13.82
C TYR A 14 35.51 -24.63 13.15
N LYS A 15 36.02 -25.61 12.37
CA LYS A 15 35.22 -26.72 11.89
C LYS A 15 35.50 -27.92 12.81
N VAL A 16 34.51 -28.38 13.51
CA VAL A 16 34.62 -29.44 14.52
C VAL A 16 33.86 -30.66 14.02
N TYR A 17 34.57 -31.81 13.96
CA TYR A 17 34.07 -33.12 13.56
C TYR A 17 33.67 -33.93 14.81
N ASP A 18 32.87 -34.97 14.61
CA ASP A 18 32.47 -35.95 15.63
C ASP A 18 31.86 -35.33 16.86
N ILE A 19 30.92 -34.43 16.64
CA ILE A 19 30.22 -33.71 17.74
C ILE A 19 29.10 -34.53 18.42
N GLY A 20 28.91 -35.78 17.98
CA GLY A 20 27.83 -36.64 18.48
C GLY A 20 26.46 -36.30 17.96
N ASP A 21 26.38 -35.76 16.76
CA ASP A 21 25.16 -35.40 16.06
C ASP A 21 24.98 -36.33 14.87
N ASP A 22 23.94 -37.16 14.90
CA ASP A 22 23.67 -38.18 13.88
C ASP A 22 23.31 -37.61 12.49
N GLN A 23 23.07 -36.30 12.39
CA GLN A 23 22.67 -35.66 11.15
C GLN A 23 23.82 -34.99 10.38
N TYR A 24 24.95 -34.72 11.04
CA TYR A 24 26.05 -33.97 10.45
C TYR A 24 27.41 -34.43 10.92
N ASP A 25 28.33 -34.63 9.99
CA ASP A 25 29.71 -35.02 10.28
C ASP A 25 30.55 -33.93 10.93
N TYR A 26 30.10 -32.67 10.86
CA TYR A 26 30.82 -31.55 11.43
C TYR A 26 29.88 -30.35 11.73
N ARG A 27 30.39 -29.45 12.56
CA ARG A 27 29.72 -28.16 12.85
C ARG A 27 30.75 -27.04 12.86
N TYR A 28 30.26 -25.81 12.63
CA TYR A 28 31.09 -24.62 12.75
C TYR A 28 30.83 -23.91 14.07
N PHE A 29 31.95 -23.52 14.72
CA PHE A 29 31.95 -22.74 15.94
C PHE A 29 32.87 -21.53 15.77
N THR A 30 32.56 -20.41 16.39
CA THR A 30 33.50 -19.31 16.56
C THR A 30 34.04 -19.30 17.94
N GLY A 31 35.30 -18.93 18.09
CA GLY A 31 35.85 -18.53 19.35
C GLY A 31 35.17 -17.29 19.93
N PRO A 32 35.50 -16.90 21.17
CA PRO A 32 34.94 -15.73 21.80
C PRO A 32 35.19 -14.46 20.98
N LYS A 33 34.26 -13.50 21.03
CA LYS A 33 34.44 -12.21 20.36
C LYS A 33 35.33 -11.22 21.10
N GLN A 34 35.51 -11.45 22.42
CA GLN A 34 36.30 -10.61 23.32
C GLN A 34 37.05 -11.48 24.29
N GLU A 35 38.23 -11.05 24.74
CA GLU A 35 39.13 -11.79 25.67
C GLU A 35 38.45 -12.24 26.97
N LYS A 36 37.45 -11.53 27.46
CA LYS A 36 36.70 -11.85 28.67
C LYS A 36 35.43 -12.69 28.43
N ALA A 37 35.10 -13.00 27.20
CA ALA A 37 33.90 -13.79 26.87
C ALA A 37 34.22 -15.28 26.97
N THR A 38 33.49 -16.00 27.79
CA THR A 38 33.71 -17.43 28.08
C THR A 38 33.11 -18.38 27.07
N LYS A 39 32.35 -17.89 26.05
CA LYS A 39 31.67 -18.73 25.09
C LYS A 39 31.72 -18.14 23.67
N GLY A 40 32.10 -18.97 22.70
CA GLY A 40 31.94 -18.71 21.30
C GLY A 40 30.51 -18.92 20.83
N LYS A 41 30.21 -18.57 19.58
CA LYS A 41 28.93 -18.83 18.95
C LYS A 41 28.96 -20.16 18.18
N TYR A 42 27.93 -20.95 18.37
CA TYR A 42 27.60 -22.10 17.55
C TYR A 42 26.85 -21.64 16.30
N TYR A 43 27.29 -22.06 15.12
CA TYR A 43 26.59 -21.85 13.88
C TYR A 43 25.98 -23.17 13.40
N GLN A 44 24.68 -23.24 13.47
CA GLN A 44 23.94 -24.29 12.79
C GLN A 44 23.78 -23.85 11.34
N GLY A 45 24.55 -24.45 10.43
CA GLY A 45 24.46 -24.19 8.99
C GLY A 45 23.10 -24.58 8.44
N VAL A 46 22.75 -24.07 7.27
CA VAL A 46 21.64 -24.60 6.47
C VAL A 46 22.08 -25.95 5.91
N PRO A 47 21.26 -27.02 6.00
CA PRO A 47 21.55 -28.29 5.35
C PRO A 47 21.85 -28.10 3.86
N VAL A 48 22.85 -28.85 3.34
CA VAL A 48 23.32 -28.68 1.95
C VAL A 48 22.20 -28.94 0.93
N ASP A 49 21.34 -29.90 1.23
CA ASP A 49 20.12 -30.24 0.47
C ASP A 49 19.11 -29.08 0.34
N LYS A 50 19.21 -28.08 1.23
CA LYS A 50 18.36 -26.87 1.21
C LYS A 50 19.06 -25.65 0.61
N LEU A 51 20.32 -25.73 0.23
CA LEU A 51 21.05 -24.60 -0.35
C LEU A 51 20.63 -24.34 -1.80
N ASP A 52 20.27 -25.38 -2.53
CA ASP A 52 19.90 -25.29 -3.95
C ASP A 52 18.48 -24.73 -4.17
N ASP A 53 17.62 -24.78 -3.16
CA ASP A 53 16.24 -24.26 -3.21
C ASP A 53 16.12 -22.77 -2.83
N GLY A 54 17.22 -22.04 -2.68
CA GLY A 54 17.20 -20.65 -2.23
C GLY A 54 16.61 -20.48 -0.84
N SER A 55 16.65 -21.52 -0.01
CA SER A 55 16.05 -21.53 1.32
C SER A 55 16.66 -20.48 2.22
N GLN A 56 15.84 -19.52 2.59
CA GLN A 56 16.19 -18.51 3.60
C GLN A 56 15.96 -19.08 5.00
N LYS A 57 16.83 -18.72 5.94
CA LYS A 57 16.60 -19.04 7.36
C LYS A 57 15.36 -18.28 7.83
N VAL A 58 14.25 -18.96 7.93
CA VAL A 58 13.02 -18.40 8.51
C VAL A 58 13.16 -18.41 10.04
N SER A 59 13.06 -17.23 10.63
CA SER A 59 12.95 -17.10 12.09
C SER A 59 11.50 -16.76 12.44
N PRO A 60 10.96 -17.28 13.54
CA PRO A 60 9.64 -16.87 14.00
C PRO A 60 9.57 -15.36 14.19
N ILE A 61 8.40 -14.77 13.90
CA ILE A 61 8.15 -13.36 14.19
C ILE A 61 8.29 -13.19 15.72
N PRO A 62 9.19 -12.30 16.19
CA PRO A 62 9.32 -12.05 17.61
C PRO A 62 8.03 -11.44 18.18
N ASN A 63 7.72 -11.76 19.42
CA ASN A 63 6.59 -11.16 20.13
C ASN A 63 6.94 -9.78 20.76
N PHE A 64 8.18 -9.34 20.63
CA PHE A 64 8.66 -8.05 21.12
C PHE A 64 9.72 -7.46 20.20
N TYR A 65 9.58 -6.16 19.91
CA TYR A 65 10.58 -5.35 19.21
C TYR A 65 10.91 -4.13 20.06
N ASP A 66 12.18 -3.95 20.38
CA ASP A 66 12.64 -2.71 20.99
C ASP A 66 12.80 -1.63 19.91
N MET A 67 11.88 -0.71 19.89
CA MET A 67 11.86 0.45 18.98
C MET A 67 11.95 1.78 19.72
N ALA A 68 12.33 1.78 21.00
CA ALA A 68 12.38 2.99 21.81
C ALA A 68 13.24 4.09 21.15
N GLY A 69 14.38 3.72 20.55
CA GLY A 69 15.24 4.64 19.80
C GLY A 69 14.59 5.24 18.56
N ASP A 70 13.71 4.48 17.89
CA ASP A 70 13.04 4.93 16.67
C ASP A 70 11.95 5.98 16.96
N PHE A 71 11.40 6.02 18.18
CA PHE A 71 10.44 7.04 18.62
C PHE A 71 11.09 8.38 19.00
N GLY A 72 12.41 8.40 19.22
CA GLY A 72 13.11 9.59 19.68
C GLY A 72 13.21 10.74 18.66
N ASN A 73 13.29 10.43 17.37
CA ASN A 73 13.61 11.38 16.30
C ASN A 73 12.55 11.56 15.22
N ILE A 74 11.32 11.14 15.46
CA ILE A 74 10.26 11.16 14.44
C ILE A 74 9.56 12.51 14.27
N ARG A 75 9.86 13.50 15.12
CA ARG A 75 9.16 14.80 15.14
C ARG A 75 9.08 15.47 13.76
N HIS A 76 10.15 15.39 12.98
CA HIS A 76 10.26 16.00 11.66
C HIS A 76 10.21 15.01 10.49
N GLU A 77 9.94 13.72 10.78
CA GLU A 77 9.83 12.68 9.78
C GLU A 77 8.76 13.03 8.74
N GLY A 78 9.10 12.95 7.44
CA GLY A 78 8.22 13.40 6.35
C GLY A 78 8.13 14.91 6.18
N GLY A 79 9.06 15.69 6.78
CA GLY A 79 9.14 17.15 6.60
C GLY A 79 8.01 17.95 7.25
N VAL A 80 7.18 17.32 8.10
CA VAL A 80 6.07 17.99 8.78
C VAL A 80 6.24 17.84 10.29
N PRO A 81 6.32 18.95 11.04
CA PRO A 81 6.44 18.89 12.50
C PRO A 81 5.14 18.36 13.12
N PHE A 82 5.31 17.38 14.01
CA PHE A 82 4.21 16.76 14.74
C PHE A 82 4.67 16.46 16.17
N ASN A 83 4.07 17.07 17.15
CA ASN A 83 4.61 17.11 18.50
C ASN A 83 4.37 15.83 19.33
N SER A 84 3.31 15.09 19.05
CA SER A 84 2.97 13.88 19.80
C SER A 84 2.12 12.91 18.98
N GLY A 85 2.13 11.62 19.36
CA GLY A 85 1.27 10.60 18.76
C GLY A 85 1.69 10.07 17.39
N LYS A 86 2.75 10.60 16.78
CA LYS A 86 3.31 10.11 15.51
C LYS A 86 3.89 8.71 15.70
N LYS A 87 3.67 7.85 14.73
CA LYS A 87 4.31 6.52 14.68
C LYS A 87 5.50 6.57 13.73
N PRO A 88 6.63 5.93 14.08
CA PRO A 88 7.76 5.82 13.17
C PRO A 88 7.35 5.10 11.88
N VAL A 89 7.81 5.57 10.73
CA VAL A 89 7.64 4.87 9.44
C VAL A 89 8.19 3.46 9.53
N LYS A 90 9.32 3.27 10.19
CA LYS A 90 9.95 1.97 10.40
C LYS A 90 9.03 0.94 11.08
N LEU A 91 8.22 1.36 12.06
CA LEU A 91 7.24 0.49 12.72
C LEU A 91 6.17 0.01 11.73
N ILE A 92 5.62 0.92 10.94
CA ILE A 92 4.60 0.58 9.94
C ILE A 92 5.19 -0.33 8.85
N LYS A 93 6.40 -0.03 8.37
CA LYS A 93 7.11 -0.89 7.41
C LYS A 93 7.32 -2.30 7.97
N GLN A 94 7.64 -2.42 9.26
CA GLN A 94 7.79 -3.72 9.91
C GLN A 94 6.49 -4.54 9.85
N PHE A 95 5.34 -3.92 10.11
CA PHE A 95 4.04 -4.60 10.00
C PHE A 95 3.70 -4.97 8.56
N LEU A 96 3.94 -4.09 7.61
CA LEU A 96 3.67 -4.34 6.20
C LEU A 96 4.55 -5.45 5.62
N ASN A 97 5.78 -5.60 6.12
CA ASN A 97 6.71 -6.66 5.70
C ASN A 97 6.31 -8.06 6.20
N TYR A 98 5.30 -8.19 7.07
CA TYR A 98 4.74 -9.51 7.40
C TYR A 98 3.86 -10.07 6.29
N PHE A 99 3.43 -9.25 5.36
CA PHE A 99 2.69 -9.68 4.17
C PHE A 99 3.68 -9.99 3.05
N GLU A 100 3.64 -11.19 2.53
CA GLU A 100 4.48 -11.62 1.40
C GLU A 100 4.12 -10.89 0.09
N ARG A 101 2.85 -10.52 -0.05
CA ARG A 101 2.35 -9.81 -1.23
C ARG A 101 2.78 -8.34 -1.22
N ARG A 102 3.13 -7.84 -2.40
CA ARG A 102 3.58 -6.45 -2.62
C ARG A 102 2.55 -5.60 -3.38
N ASP A 103 1.36 -6.15 -3.60
CA ASP A 103 0.25 -5.55 -4.34
C ASP A 103 -1.01 -5.33 -3.47
N ILE A 104 -0.83 -5.23 -2.16
CA ILE A 104 -1.89 -5.04 -1.18
C ILE A 104 -2.39 -3.60 -1.13
N THR A 105 -3.66 -3.44 -0.72
CA THR A 105 -4.21 -2.14 -0.34
C THR A 105 -4.23 -2.01 1.18
N VAL A 106 -3.62 -0.95 1.69
CA VAL A 106 -3.53 -0.64 3.12
C VAL A 106 -4.57 0.42 3.46
N LEU A 107 -5.51 0.08 4.34
CA LEU A 107 -6.54 0.99 4.81
C LEU A 107 -6.22 1.44 6.24
N ASP A 108 -6.19 2.76 6.46
CA ASP A 108 -5.97 3.38 7.76
C ASP A 108 -7.08 4.41 8.04
N PHE A 109 -7.98 4.06 8.97
CA PHE A 109 -9.11 4.91 9.35
C PHE A 109 -8.75 6.08 10.24
N PHE A 110 -7.53 6.08 10.80
CA PHE A 110 -7.05 7.11 11.70
C PHE A 110 -5.71 7.64 11.24
N ALA A 111 -5.67 8.18 10.03
CA ALA A 111 -4.47 8.59 9.31
C ALA A 111 -3.47 9.44 10.13
N GLY A 112 -3.99 10.23 11.07
CA GLY A 112 -3.18 11.06 11.95
C GLY A 112 -2.16 11.89 11.18
N SER A 113 -0.89 11.63 11.37
CA SER A 113 0.17 12.33 10.64
C SER A 113 0.50 11.75 9.25
N GLY A 114 -0.22 10.73 8.76
CA GLY A 114 0.03 10.08 7.46
C GLY A 114 1.26 9.17 7.43
N SER A 115 1.66 8.60 8.57
CA SER A 115 2.81 7.69 8.64
C SER A 115 2.62 6.44 7.79
N THR A 116 1.39 5.96 7.68
CA THR A 116 1.04 4.75 6.91
C THR A 116 1.31 4.95 5.42
N ALA A 117 0.84 6.05 4.83
CA ALA A 117 1.13 6.36 3.43
C ALA A 117 2.64 6.52 3.17
N HIS A 118 3.36 7.20 4.06
CA HIS A 118 4.80 7.36 3.96
C HIS A 118 5.51 5.99 3.93
N ALA A 119 5.13 5.07 4.83
CA ALA A 119 5.67 3.72 4.88
C ALA A 119 5.39 2.92 3.61
N VAL A 120 4.18 3.02 3.06
CA VAL A 120 3.79 2.35 1.80
C VAL A 120 4.62 2.86 0.63
N LEU A 121 4.79 4.18 0.51
CA LEU A 121 5.58 4.79 -0.55
C LEU A 121 7.06 4.38 -0.47
N GLU A 122 7.65 4.40 0.72
CA GLU A 122 9.02 3.94 0.91
C GLU A 122 9.20 2.47 0.54
N LEU A 123 8.32 1.58 1.02
CA LEU A 123 8.39 0.16 0.68
C LEU A 123 8.28 -0.09 -0.82
N ASN A 124 7.35 0.58 -1.50
CA ASN A 124 7.24 0.46 -2.95
C ASN A 124 8.51 0.91 -3.68
N SER A 125 9.17 1.98 -3.18
CA SER A 125 10.44 2.45 -3.73
C SER A 125 11.60 1.48 -3.46
N GLU A 126 11.58 0.78 -2.32
CA GLU A 126 12.64 -0.16 -1.91
C GLU A 126 12.57 -1.50 -2.64
N ASP A 127 11.35 -2.02 -2.86
CA ASP A 127 11.15 -3.38 -3.36
C ASP A 127 10.38 -3.46 -4.69
N ASN A 128 10.15 -2.30 -5.35
CA ASN A 128 9.34 -2.16 -6.57
C ASN A 128 7.91 -2.73 -6.43
N GLY A 129 7.35 -2.65 -5.23
CA GLY A 129 5.98 -3.06 -4.96
C GLY A 129 4.95 -2.10 -5.54
N THR A 130 3.70 -2.56 -5.62
CA THR A 130 2.55 -1.80 -6.10
C THR A 130 1.47 -1.63 -5.04
N ARG A 131 1.89 -1.57 -3.75
CA ARG A 131 0.98 -1.36 -2.64
C ARG A 131 0.26 -0.03 -2.80
N LYS A 132 -1.01 -0.03 -2.47
CA LYS A 132 -1.87 1.15 -2.44
C LYS A 132 -2.20 1.49 -0.99
N PHE A 133 -2.60 2.74 -0.74
CA PHE A 133 -3.12 3.14 0.56
C PHE A 133 -4.41 3.95 0.42
N ILE A 134 -5.27 3.78 1.40
CA ILE A 134 -6.48 4.60 1.61
C ILE A 134 -6.39 5.11 3.04
N LEU A 135 -6.38 6.42 3.20
CA LEU A 135 -6.31 7.08 4.50
C LEU A 135 -7.62 7.82 4.77
N CYS A 136 -8.20 7.58 5.93
CA CYS A 136 -9.37 8.31 6.40
C CYS A 136 -9.03 9.11 7.66
N THR A 137 -9.62 10.28 7.80
CA THR A 137 -9.50 11.12 8.98
C THR A 137 -10.76 11.98 9.15
N ASN A 138 -11.14 12.24 10.37
CA ASN A 138 -12.21 13.20 10.69
C ASN A 138 -11.77 14.65 10.54
N ASN A 139 -10.54 14.88 10.16
CA ASN A 139 -9.93 16.20 9.99
C ASN A 139 -10.00 17.12 11.21
N GLU A 140 -10.08 16.55 12.40
CA GLU A 140 -10.07 17.30 13.64
C GLU A 140 -8.83 18.21 13.73
N ASN A 141 -9.03 19.46 14.10
CA ASN A 141 -8.00 20.51 14.12
C ASN A 141 -7.25 20.67 12.77
N SER A 142 -7.93 20.46 11.65
CA SER A 142 -7.38 20.56 10.30
C SER A 142 -6.17 19.65 10.08
N ILE A 143 -6.11 18.50 10.76
CA ILE A 143 -4.96 17.60 10.73
C ILE A 143 -4.66 17.11 9.31
N CYS A 144 -5.68 16.93 8.49
CA CYS A 144 -5.52 16.47 7.12
C CYS A 144 -4.77 17.49 6.28
N GLU A 145 -5.25 18.73 6.25
CA GLU A 145 -4.70 19.82 5.45
C GLU A 145 -3.36 20.30 5.98
N GLU A 146 -3.17 20.30 7.30
CA GLU A 146 -1.95 20.84 7.90
C GLU A 146 -0.83 19.82 8.12
N LYS A 147 -1.16 18.54 8.21
CA LYS A 147 -0.19 17.50 8.55
C LYS A 147 -0.19 16.34 7.58
N THR A 148 -1.32 15.63 7.43
CA THR A 148 -1.40 14.38 6.67
C THR A 148 -1.07 14.59 5.20
N TYR A 149 -1.81 15.47 4.54
CA TYR A 149 -1.63 15.78 3.12
C TYR A 149 -0.27 16.41 2.80
N PRO A 150 0.20 17.44 3.54
CA PRO A 150 1.53 18.02 3.33
C PRO A 150 2.65 17.00 3.51
N ARG A 151 2.56 16.09 4.49
CA ARG A 151 3.55 15.04 4.66
C ARG A 151 3.65 14.14 3.43
N ILE A 152 2.51 13.64 2.94
CA ILE A 152 2.50 12.75 1.78
C ILE A 152 3.02 13.49 0.55
N LYS A 153 2.61 14.72 0.36
CA LYS A 153 3.11 15.59 -0.71
C LYS A 153 4.62 15.77 -0.64
N ASN A 154 5.16 16.01 0.55
CA ASN A 154 6.60 16.12 0.78
C ASN A 154 7.33 14.83 0.41
N VAL A 155 6.80 13.67 0.81
CA VAL A 155 7.39 12.36 0.46
C VAL A 155 7.41 12.16 -1.05
N ILE A 156 6.35 12.55 -1.74
CA ILE A 156 6.26 12.43 -3.21
C ILE A 156 7.21 13.40 -3.92
N GLN A 157 7.25 14.65 -3.49
CA GLN A 157 8.02 15.70 -4.16
C GLN A 157 9.48 15.81 -3.70
N GLY A 158 9.77 15.29 -2.51
CA GLY A 158 11.03 15.52 -1.80
C GLY A 158 10.93 16.71 -0.84
N PHE A 159 11.75 16.67 0.20
CA PHE A 159 11.83 17.73 1.21
C PHE A 159 13.23 17.81 1.81
N GLY A 160 13.70 19.01 2.08
CA GLY A 160 15.07 19.23 2.55
C GLY A 160 16.08 18.59 1.58
N ASN A 161 16.89 17.68 2.08
CA ASN A 161 17.84 16.89 1.28
C ASN A 161 17.30 15.49 0.87
N THR A 162 16.04 15.19 1.20
CA THR A 162 15.43 13.90 0.88
C THR A 162 14.82 13.95 -0.53
N LYS A 163 15.23 13.01 -1.38
CA LYS A 163 14.68 12.86 -2.73
C LYS A 163 13.23 12.40 -2.66
N GLY A 164 12.37 12.93 -3.53
CA GLY A 164 10.99 12.50 -3.64
C GLY A 164 10.83 11.09 -4.20
N ILE A 165 9.74 10.46 -3.79
CA ILE A 165 9.30 9.15 -4.29
C ILE A 165 8.13 9.38 -5.23
N PRO A 166 8.28 9.22 -6.56
CA PRO A 166 7.21 9.45 -7.51
C PRO A 166 6.00 8.55 -7.21
N ALA A 167 4.84 9.15 -7.02
CA ALA A 167 3.60 8.45 -6.78
C ALA A 167 2.38 9.32 -7.14
N ASN A 168 1.23 8.68 -7.29
CA ASN A 168 -0.05 9.36 -7.45
C ASN A 168 -0.71 9.53 -6.07
N LEU A 169 -1.30 10.70 -5.85
CA LEU A 169 -2.11 10.99 -4.67
C LEU A 169 -3.39 11.69 -5.12
N LYS A 170 -4.52 11.16 -4.70
CA LYS A 170 -5.81 11.83 -4.83
C LYS A 170 -6.37 12.15 -3.44
N TYR A 171 -6.81 13.39 -3.27
CA TYR A 171 -7.41 13.87 -2.05
C TYR A 171 -8.91 14.06 -2.27
N TYR A 172 -9.70 13.51 -1.37
CA TYR A 172 -11.15 13.66 -1.35
C TYR A 172 -11.58 14.34 -0.06
N LYS A 173 -12.62 15.11 -0.15
CA LYS A 173 -13.31 15.68 1.01
C LYS A 173 -14.76 15.22 0.96
N THR A 174 -15.24 14.67 2.07
CA THR A 174 -16.67 14.33 2.19
C THR A 174 -17.49 15.58 2.27
N ALA A 175 -18.62 15.61 1.57
CA ALA A 175 -19.65 16.62 1.64
C ALA A 175 -20.97 15.93 1.99
N PHE A 176 -21.88 16.69 2.58
CA PHE A 176 -23.25 16.25 2.81
C PHE A 176 -24.14 16.76 1.69
N VAL A 177 -24.95 15.89 1.10
CA VAL A 177 -26.06 16.26 0.24
C VAL A 177 -27.31 16.27 1.11
N SER A 178 -28.09 17.35 1.05
CA SER A 178 -29.32 17.46 1.85
C SER A 178 -30.37 16.48 1.32
N ARG A 179 -31.10 15.83 2.24
CA ARG A 179 -32.27 15.00 1.86
C ARG A 179 -33.45 15.82 1.35
N ASP A 180 -33.44 17.13 1.63
CA ASP A 180 -34.50 18.06 1.25
C ASP A 180 -34.22 18.69 -0.15
N GLU A 181 -33.23 18.18 -0.89
CA GLU A 181 -33.02 18.59 -2.28
C GLU A 181 -34.26 18.23 -3.12
N GLU A 182 -34.67 19.12 -3.98
CA GLU A 182 -35.84 18.90 -4.85
C GLU A 182 -35.66 17.71 -5.80
N TYR A 183 -34.41 17.49 -6.22
CA TYR A 183 -33.99 16.34 -7.08
C TYR A 183 -32.74 15.73 -6.48
N LEU A 184 -32.93 14.84 -5.50
CA LEU A 184 -31.82 14.20 -4.78
C LEU A 184 -30.97 13.32 -5.70
N SER A 185 -31.61 12.64 -6.68
CA SER A 185 -30.92 11.84 -7.68
C SER A 185 -29.90 12.66 -8.47
N ASP A 186 -30.28 13.84 -8.92
CA ASP A 186 -29.38 14.70 -9.72
C ASP A 186 -28.20 15.20 -8.86
N ALA A 187 -28.47 15.64 -7.62
CA ALA A 187 -27.45 16.10 -6.69
C ALA A 187 -26.44 14.98 -6.33
N LEU A 188 -26.89 13.73 -6.24
CA LEU A 188 -26.00 12.58 -5.99
C LEU A 188 -25.22 12.18 -7.25
N LEU A 189 -25.85 12.27 -8.43
CA LEU A 189 -25.19 11.96 -9.72
C LEU A 189 -24.01 12.90 -10.00
N GLU A 190 -24.06 14.17 -9.56
CA GLU A 190 -22.91 15.08 -9.67
C GLU A 190 -21.64 14.52 -9.01
N HIS A 191 -21.79 13.65 -8.00
CA HIS A 191 -20.68 13.02 -7.29
C HIS A 191 -20.34 11.60 -7.75
N MET A 192 -21.00 11.10 -8.78
CA MET A 192 -20.79 9.75 -9.30
C MET A 192 -19.34 9.54 -9.78
N THR A 193 -18.78 10.53 -10.44
CA THR A 193 -17.40 10.50 -10.95
C THR A 193 -16.41 10.25 -9.81
N GLU A 194 -16.58 10.92 -8.66
CA GLU A 194 -15.71 10.76 -7.50
C GLU A 194 -15.82 9.36 -6.89
N MET A 195 -17.01 8.79 -6.84
CA MET A 195 -17.26 7.44 -6.33
C MET A 195 -16.55 6.39 -7.21
N ILE A 196 -16.71 6.46 -8.53
CA ILE A 196 -16.02 5.60 -9.49
C ILE A 196 -14.49 5.73 -9.34
N GLN A 197 -13.99 6.95 -9.31
CA GLN A 197 -12.57 7.22 -9.17
C GLN A 197 -11.99 6.67 -7.85
N LEU A 198 -12.76 6.71 -6.76
CA LEU A 198 -12.37 6.17 -5.47
C LEU A 198 -12.33 4.63 -5.50
N GLU A 199 -13.36 3.99 -6.04
CA GLU A 199 -13.46 2.53 -6.08
C GLU A 199 -12.38 1.91 -6.99
N HIS A 200 -12.21 2.45 -8.19
CA HIS A 200 -11.29 1.88 -9.17
C HIS A 200 -9.86 2.43 -9.09
N GLY A 201 -9.62 3.48 -8.30
CA GLY A 201 -8.29 4.11 -8.17
C GLY A 201 -7.79 4.74 -9.47
N VAL A 202 -8.69 5.23 -10.31
CA VAL A 202 -8.42 5.85 -11.62
C VAL A 202 -8.83 7.32 -11.62
N LYS A 203 -8.45 8.03 -12.66
CA LYS A 203 -8.97 9.37 -12.96
C LYS A 203 -9.86 9.28 -14.20
N ILE A 204 -11.12 9.62 -14.07
CA ILE A 204 -12.01 9.84 -15.23
C ILE A 204 -11.53 11.12 -15.91
N ASP A 205 -10.91 10.97 -17.07
CA ASP A 205 -10.25 12.08 -17.79
C ASP A 205 -10.89 12.36 -19.16
N GLY A 206 -11.94 11.60 -19.49
CA GLY A 206 -12.62 11.73 -20.78
C GLY A 206 -11.79 11.26 -21.97
N SER A 207 -10.66 10.58 -21.74
CA SER A 207 -9.78 10.10 -22.81
C SER A 207 -9.32 8.65 -22.61
N ASN A 208 -8.70 8.33 -21.46
CA ASN A 208 -8.31 6.95 -21.14
C ASN A 208 -9.39 6.22 -20.34
N TYR A 209 -10.12 6.96 -19.52
CA TYR A 209 -11.22 6.47 -18.70
C TYR A 209 -12.41 7.38 -18.92
N ILE A 210 -13.46 6.85 -19.51
CA ILE A 210 -14.63 7.60 -19.99
C ILE A 210 -15.87 7.11 -19.24
N MET A 211 -16.71 8.03 -18.83
CA MET A 211 -18.02 7.74 -18.25
C MET A 211 -19.09 7.94 -19.31
N VAL A 212 -20.06 7.03 -19.39
CA VAL A 212 -21.18 7.03 -20.34
C VAL A 212 -22.46 6.85 -19.56
N MET A 213 -23.26 7.90 -19.47
CA MET A 213 -24.46 7.96 -18.64
C MET A 213 -25.76 7.81 -19.43
N SER A 214 -25.73 8.03 -20.75
CA SER A 214 -26.92 7.93 -21.61
C SER A 214 -26.61 7.27 -22.96
N ASP A 215 -27.65 6.85 -23.66
CA ASP A 215 -27.53 6.28 -25.00
C ASP A 215 -26.98 7.33 -26.00
N GLU A 216 -27.35 8.62 -25.83
CA GLU A 216 -26.83 9.72 -26.65
C GLU A 216 -25.32 9.90 -26.47
N GLU A 217 -24.80 9.80 -25.23
CA GLU A 217 -23.35 9.83 -24.98
C GLU A 217 -22.65 8.63 -25.62
N ALA A 218 -23.28 7.46 -25.63
CA ALA A 218 -22.74 6.27 -26.28
C ALA A 218 -22.67 6.47 -27.80
N ASP A 219 -23.69 7.08 -28.42
CA ASP A 219 -23.72 7.41 -29.84
C ASP A 219 -22.67 8.46 -30.22
N GLU A 220 -22.50 9.50 -29.39
CA GLU A 220 -21.45 10.52 -29.56
C GLU A 220 -20.03 9.89 -29.43
N LEU A 221 -19.85 9.01 -28.48
CA LEU A 221 -18.58 8.30 -28.29
C LEU A 221 -18.28 7.41 -29.51
N GLN A 222 -19.28 6.68 -30.04
CA GLN A 222 -19.15 5.88 -31.26
C GLN A 222 -18.76 6.74 -32.46
N ALA A 223 -19.44 7.85 -32.66
CA ALA A 223 -19.18 8.75 -33.79
C ALA A 223 -17.75 9.35 -33.75
N ASN A 224 -17.21 9.52 -32.58
CA ASN A 224 -15.92 10.14 -32.36
C ASN A 224 -14.81 9.14 -31.92
N TRP A 225 -15.06 7.82 -32.00
CA TRP A 225 -14.16 6.81 -31.45
C TRP A 225 -12.70 6.90 -31.92
N ALA A 226 -12.52 7.31 -33.17
CA ALA A 226 -11.17 7.50 -33.72
C ALA A 226 -10.33 8.56 -32.98
N ASN A 227 -10.96 9.45 -32.22
CA ASN A 227 -10.27 10.46 -31.40
C ASN A 227 -9.80 9.92 -30.05
N TYR A 228 -10.15 8.69 -29.72
CA TYR A 228 -9.87 8.04 -28.42
C TYR A 228 -8.97 6.79 -28.56
N PRO A 229 -7.73 6.91 -29.06
CA PRO A 229 -6.89 5.74 -29.39
C PRO A 229 -6.38 4.97 -28.15
N ASN A 230 -6.50 5.53 -26.96
CA ASN A 230 -5.92 4.99 -25.72
C ASN A 230 -6.95 4.70 -24.63
N VAL A 231 -8.22 4.51 -24.99
CA VAL A 231 -9.25 4.18 -24.00
C VAL A 231 -8.92 2.84 -23.35
N LYS A 232 -8.91 2.84 -22.04
CA LYS A 232 -8.65 1.66 -21.22
C LYS A 232 -9.93 1.09 -20.65
N ALA A 233 -10.84 1.97 -20.19
CA ALA A 233 -12.12 1.53 -19.67
C ALA A 233 -13.23 2.55 -19.90
N LEU A 234 -14.44 2.01 -20.04
CA LEU A 234 -15.70 2.73 -20.05
C LEU A 234 -16.45 2.41 -18.74
N TYR A 235 -16.94 3.44 -18.08
CA TYR A 235 -17.82 3.33 -16.92
C TYR A 235 -19.24 3.70 -17.38
N VAL A 236 -20.11 2.72 -17.44
CA VAL A 236 -21.38 2.81 -18.17
C VAL A 236 -22.54 2.71 -17.19
N SER A 237 -23.50 3.64 -17.27
CA SER A 237 -24.75 3.54 -16.53
C SER A 237 -25.49 2.25 -16.93
N LYS A 238 -26.10 1.59 -15.96
CA LYS A 238 -26.93 0.38 -16.20
C LYS A 238 -28.07 0.61 -17.20
N ASN A 239 -28.49 1.87 -17.37
CA ASN A 239 -29.59 2.25 -18.25
C ASN A 239 -29.17 2.40 -19.70
N VAL A 240 -27.87 2.43 -19.99
CA VAL A 240 -27.32 2.51 -21.33
C VAL A 240 -27.33 1.14 -21.98
N LEU A 241 -27.93 1.04 -23.15
CA LEU A 241 -28.02 -0.18 -23.95
C LEU A 241 -27.17 -0.05 -25.19
N PHE A 242 -25.99 -0.62 -25.20
CA PHE A 242 -25.13 -0.62 -26.38
C PHE A 242 -25.74 -1.40 -27.52
N THR A 243 -25.70 -0.82 -28.71
CA THR A 243 -26.01 -1.51 -29.98
C THR A 243 -24.98 -2.58 -30.29
N THR A 244 -25.27 -3.50 -31.19
CA THR A 244 -24.30 -4.51 -31.63
C THR A 244 -23.05 -3.87 -32.21
N GLU A 245 -23.18 -2.77 -32.96
CA GLU A 245 -22.06 -2.03 -33.54
C GLU A 245 -21.17 -1.39 -32.45
N GLN A 246 -21.78 -0.84 -31.40
CA GLN A 246 -21.05 -0.29 -30.24
C GLN A 246 -20.33 -1.39 -29.45
N CYS A 247 -20.98 -2.54 -29.24
CA CYS A 247 -20.35 -3.68 -28.58
C CYS A 247 -19.10 -4.17 -29.35
N ASP A 248 -19.19 -4.25 -30.67
CA ASP A 248 -18.07 -4.64 -31.53
C ASP A 248 -16.95 -3.59 -31.51
N LEU A 249 -17.33 -2.31 -31.54
CA LEU A 249 -16.37 -1.19 -31.49
C LEU A 249 -15.61 -1.11 -30.20
N PHE A 250 -16.28 -1.35 -29.07
CA PHE A 250 -15.70 -1.26 -27.71
C PHE A 250 -15.12 -2.59 -27.19
N ALA A 251 -15.13 -3.65 -28.01
CA ALA A 251 -14.77 -5.02 -27.61
C ALA A 251 -13.37 -5.16 -27.00
N ASN A 252 -12.43 -4.26 -27.31
CA ASN A 252 -11.08 -4.26 -26.77
C ASN A 252 -10.89 -3.32 -25.56
N THR A 253 -11.98 -2.79 -25.02
CA THR A 253 -11.98 -1.85 -23.90
C THR A 253 -12.67 -2.51 -22.71
N ASP A 254 -12.13 -2.34 -21.51
CA ASP A 254 -12.79 -2.81 -20.30
C ASP A 254 -14.09 -2.01 -20.07
N ILE A 255 -15.21 -2.72 -19.88
CA ILE A 255 -16.50 -2.10 -19.64
C ILE A 255 -16.93 -2.43 -18.20
N TYR A 256 -17.13 -1.40 -17.39
CA TYR A 256 -17.62 -1.48 -16.02
C TYR A 256 -19.01 -0.86 -15.94
N ILE A 257 -19.97 -1.64 -15.52
CA ILE A 257 -21.30 -1.11 -15.24
C ILE A 257 -21.25 -0.38 -13.89
N ILE A 258 -21.70 0.87 -13.86
CA ILE A 258 -21.77 1.69 -12.66
C ILE A 258 -22.79 1.05 -11.70
N PRO A 259 -22.38 0.70 -10.48
CA PRO A 259 -23.25 -0.04 -9.57
C PRO A 259 -24.40 0.82 -9.03
N ASP A 260 -25.60 0.23 -8.96
CA ASP A 260 -26.77 0.85 -8.36
C ASP A 260 -26.60 1.18 -6.87
N TYR A 261 -25.71 0.44 -6.20
CA TYR A 261 -25.62 0.52 -4.75
C TYR A 261 -24.97 1.80 -4.23
N TYR A 262 -24.36 2.63 -5.07
CA TYR A 262 -23.68 3.85 -4.60
C TYR A 262 -24.64 4.77 -3.81
N PHE A 263 -25.88 4.91 -4.26
CA PHE A 263 -26.85 5.76 -3.63
C PHE A 263 -28.25 5.10 -3.48
N ASN A 264 -28.31 3.79 -3.64
CA ASN A 264 -29.59 3.06 -3.66
C ASN A 264 -30.38 3.16 -2.36
N PHE A 265 -29.68 3.24 -1.21
CA PHE A 265 -30.33 3.39 0.08
C PHE A 265 -30.98 4.77 0.20
N GLU A 266 -30.23 5.80 -0.09
CA GLU A 266 -30.66 7.21 0.00
C GLU A 266 -31.82 7.50 -0.93
N LEU A 267 -31.75 7.05 -2.17
CA LEU A 267 -32.81 7.25 -3.17
C LEU A 267 -34.08 6.50 -2.81
N LYS A 268 -34.00 5.28 -2.29
CA LYS A 268 -35.17 4.53 -1.85
C LYS A 268 -35.89 5.18 -0.68
N GLU A 269 -35.18 5.83 0.24
CA GLU A 269 -35.78 6.54 1.37
C GLU A 269 -36.67 7.71 0.92
N VAL A 270 -36.33 8.35 -0.20
CA VAL A 270 -37.10 9.47 -0.77
C VAL A 270 -38.04 9.06 -1.90
N GLY A 271 -38.03 7.77 -2.25
CA GLY A 271 -38.90 7.22 -3.30
C GLY A 271 -38.41 7.49 -4.74
N GLU A 272 -37.15 7.83 -4.88
CA GLU A 272 -36.48 8.04 -6.18
C GLU A 272 -35.67 6.81 -6.64
N SER A 273 -35.31 6.81 -7.92
CA SER A 273 -34.39 5.85 -8.54
C SER A 273 -33.61 6.54 -9.63
N TRP A 274 -32.46 6.08 -9.93
CA TRP A 274 -31.61 6.55 -11.01
C TRP A 274 -31.29 5.43 -12.01
#